data_75db5c0a61e395794ba893d78c638c4c
#
_entry.id   75db5c0a61e395794ba893d78c638c4c
#
_cell.length_a   1.000
_cell.length_b   1.000
_cell.length_c   1.000
_cell.angle_alpha   90.00
_cell.angle_beta   90.00
_cell.angle_gamma   90.00
#
_symmetry.space_group_name_H-M   'P 1'
#
loop_
_entity.id
_entity.type
_entity.pdbx_description
1 polymer ?
#
loop_
_entity_poly.entity_id
_entity_poly.type
_entity_poly.pdbx_seq_one_letter_code
_entity_poly.pdbx_strand_id
1 'polypeptide(L)'
;PEKAASAGRFNRYVPAAIHAKVSAQTSSWGEVIQWADIVINSKQYSLYNNYLDMSKIAFNNKNEAILSIQFSTADNNAHINWCNLLNTTYSAGNLFGTGDDFFLGSQNLVDAFRTDDNGLPYLDPSTAPADRVSASYKGNVDPRLDFTVGRIGMPFRGHEYTAQWCRAKALYGEYSGKKGLIDPSSPDMVVGFPWGASSLNFNLIRYADI
;
A
#
# COMPACT_ATOMS: atom_id res chain seq x y z
N PRO A 1 24.90 -11.20 2.86
CA PRO A 1 24.20 -12.41 2.44
C PRO A 1 23.25 -12.13 1.27
N GLU A 2 22.94 -13.15 0.50
CA GLU A 2 21.96 -13.09 -0.58
C GLU A 2 20.54 -13.10 -0.02
N LYS A 3 19.54 -12.68 -0.83
CA LYS A 3 18.13 -12.53 -0.43
C LYS A 3 17.58 -13.79 0.23
N ALA A 4 17.78 -14.95 -0.37
CA ALA A 4 17.18 -16.21 0.10
C ALA A 4 17.54 -16.61 1.54
N ALA A 5 18.73 -16.22 2.01
CA ALA A 5 19.24 -16.54 3.34
C ALA A 5 18.91 -15.48 4.40
N SER A 6 18.16 -14.45 4.07
CA SER A 6 18.09 -13.24 4.90
C SER A 6 16.69 -12.62 5.00
N ALA A 7 15.64 -13.42 4.93
CA ALA A 7 14.27 -12.93 5.17
C ALA A 7 14.21 -12.18 6.50
N GLY A 8 13.71 -10.95 6.48
CA GLY A 8 13.65 -10.07 7.65
C GLY A 8 14.99 -9.50 8.14
N ARG A 9 16.09 -9.75 7.43
CA ARG A 9 17.41 -9.21 7.76
C ARG A 9 17.97 -8.39 6.62
N PHE A 10 18.97 -7.56 6.93
CA PHE A 10 19.72 -6.84 5.90
C PHE A 10 20.54 -7.80 5.06
N ASN A 11 20.29 -7.81 3.77
CA ASN A 11 21.13 -8.45 2.76
C ASN A 11 21.92 -7.39 1.99
N ARG A 12 22.77 -7.81 1.05
CA ARG A 12 23.64 -6.89 0.30
C ARG A 12 22.91 -5.88 -0.58
N TYR A 13 21.63 -6.12 -0.91
CA TYR A 13 20.83 -5.26 -1.78
C TYR A 13 20.08 -4.16 -1.01
N VAL A 14 19.84 -4.35 0.29
CA VAL A 14 19.18 -3.35 1.13
C VAL A 14 19.97 -2.04 1.19
N PRO A 15 21.30 -2.03 1.48
CA PRO A 15 22.08 -0.80 1.42
C PRO A 15 22.06 -0.14 0.04
N ALA A 16 22.14 -0.92 -1.05
CA ALA A 16 22.08 -0.39 -2.41
C ALA A 16 20.74 0.32 -2.68
N ALA A 17 19.62 -0.31 -2.30
CA ALA A 17 18.29 0.29 -2.42
C ALA A 17 18.16 1.58 -1.58
N ILE A 18 18.69 1.59 -0.36
CA ILE A 18 18.71 2.80 0.48
C ILE A 18 19.52 3.91 -0.19
N HIS A 19 20.71 3.61 -0.70
CA HIS A 19 21.52 4.59 -1.41
C HIS A 19 20.80 5.18 -2.62
N ALA A 20 20.18 4.35 -3.46
CA ALA A 20 19.40 4.84 -4.60
C ALA A 20 18.31 5.83 -4.14
N LYS A 21 17.57 5.49 -3.10
CA LYS A 21 16.50 6.38 -2.56
C LYS A 21 17.06 7.68 -1.95
N VAL A 22 18.17 7.63 -1.24
CA VAL A 22 18.82 8.83 -0.68
C VAL A 22 19.37 9.72 -1.79
N SER A 23 20.06 9.14 -2.78
CA SER A 23 20.60 9.88 -3.93
C SER A 23 19.50 10.55 -4.76
N ALA A 24 18.30 9.94 -4.84
CA ALA A 24 17.14 10.55 -5.46
C ALA A 24 16.69 11.81 -4.74
N GLN A 25 16.73 11.84 -3.40
CA GLN A 25 16.37 13.04 -2.61
C GLN A 25 17.35 14.21 -2.83
N THR A 26 18.58 13.91 -3.19
CA THR A 26 19.63 14.91 -3.50
C THR A 26 19.75 15.19 -4.99
N SER A 27 18.90 14.62 -5.82
CA SER A 27 18.93 14.72 -7.28
C SER A 27 20.24 14.24 -7.92
N SER A 28 20.95 13.35 -7.24
CA SER A 28 22.20 12.74 -7.72
C SER A 28 21.91 11.56 -8.66
N TRP A 29 21.31 11.84 -9.81
CA TRP A 29 20.76 10.82 -10.72
C TRP A 29 21.76 9.76 -11.20
N GLY A 30 23.02 10.14 -11.35
CA GLY A 30 24.09 9.17 -11.69
C GLY A 30 24.28 8.11 -10.61
N GLU A 31 24.25 8.51 -9.34
CA GLU A 31 24.31 7.58 -8.21
C GLU A 31 23.04 6.74 -8.09
N VAL A 32 21.86 7.35 -8.36
CA VAL A 32 20.59 6.60 -8.38
C VAL A 32 20.70 5.41 -9.33
N ILE A 33 21.14 5.66 -10.57
CA ILE A 33 21.30 4.60 -11.58
C ILE A 33 22.32 3.55 -11.10
N GLN A 34 23.49 3.98 -10.61
CA GLN A 34 24.54 3.08 -10.16
C GLN A 34 24.04 2.11 -9.06
N TRP A 35 23.36 2.63 -8.06
CA TRP A 35 22.88 1.83 -6.94
C TRP A 35 21.64 1.01 -7.28
N ALA A 36 20.73 1.53 -8.10
CA ALA A 36 19.58 0.80 -8.60
C ALA A 36 20.01 -0.40 -9.47
N ASP A 37 21.00 -0.22 -10.33
CA ASP A 37 21.54 -1.28 -11.18
C ASP A 37 22.07 -2.48 -10.40
N ILE A 38 22.64 -2.27 -9.22
CA ILE A 38 23.07 -3.38 -8.33
C ILE A 38 21.87 -4.26 -7.96
N VAL A 39 20.73 -3.65 -7.65
CA VAL A 39 19.52 -4.38 -7.30
C VAL A 39 18.91 -5.04 -8.54
N ILE A 40 18.76 -4.28 -9.62
CA ILE A 40 18.11 -4.72 -10.88
C ILE A 40 18.89 -5.87 -11.51
N ASN A 41 20.21 -5.73 -11.63
CA ASN A 41 21.08 -6.71 -12.27
C ASN A 41 21.29 -7.98 -11.43
N SER A 42 20.96 -7.92 -10.14
CA SER A 42 21.00 -9.11 -9.28
C SER A 42 20.03 -10.21 -9.70
N LYS A 43 18.93 -9.85 -10.36
CA LYS A 43 17.81 -10.73 -10.72
C LYS A 43 17.18 -11.46 -9.51
N GLN A 44 17.42 -10.94 -8.29
CA GLN A 44 16.88 -11.50 -7.05
C GLN A 44 15.47 -10.97 -6.75
N TYR A 45 15.06 -9.93 -7.46
CA TYR A 45 13.78 -9.24 -7.27
C TYR A 45 13.05 -9.12 -8.60
N SER A 46 11.73 -9.03 -8.54
CA SER A 46 10.86 -8.82 -9.70
C SER A 46 9.57 -8.15 -9.26
N LEU A 47 8.92 -7.42 -10.16
CA LEU A 47 7.58 -6.88 -9.90
C LEU A 47 6.56 -8.01 -9.73
N TYR A 48 5.53 -7.76 -8.94
CA TYR A 48 4.36 -8.64 -8.90
C TYR A 48 3.55 -8.49 -10.19
N ASN A 49 3.00 -9.59 -10.67
CA ASN A 49 2.07 -9.56 -11.81
C ASN A 49 0.74 -8.88 -11.44
N ASN A 50 0.35 -8.97 -10.18
CA ASN A 50 -0.83 -8.31 -9.66
C ASN A 50 -0.42 -7.35 -8.54
N TYR A 51 -0.79 -6.08 -8.68
CA TYR A 51 -0.47 -5.04 -7.71
C TYR A 51 -0.92 -5.37 -6.27
N LEU A 52 -2.07 -6.04 -6.11
CA LEU A 52 -2.59 -6.41 -4.79
C LEU A 52 -1.80 -7.53 -4.09
N ASP A 53 -0.89 -8.21 -4.78
CA ASP A 53 -0.11 -9.30 -4.16
C ASP A 53 0.77 -8.78 -3.02
N MET A 54 1.14 -7.49 -3.05
CA MET A 54 1.84 -6.85 -1.94
C MET A 54 1.07 -6.87 -0.60
N SER A 55 -0.25 -7.03 -0.64
CA SER A 55 -1.14 -7.07 0.52
C SER A 55 -1.60 -8.50 0.88
N LYS A 56 -0.91 -9.51 0.38
CA LYS A 56 -1.19 -10.92 0.68
C LYS A 56 -0.06 -11.53 1.48
N ILE A 57 -0.38 -12.21 2.57
CA ILE A 57 0.60 -12.89 3.45
C ILE A 57 1.44 -13.91 2.69
N ALA A 58 0.84 -14.61 1.72
CA ALA A 58 1.55 -15.55 0.86
C ALA A 58 2.74 -14.94 0.08
N PHE A 59 2.78 -13.62 -0.05
CA PHE A 59 3.84 -12.87 -0.72
C PHE A 59 4.82 -12.19 0.22
N ASN A 60 4.72 -12.41 1.52
CA ASN A 60 5.70 -11.94 2.49
C ASN A 60 7.12 -12.38 2.08
N ASN A 61 8.06 -11.42 2.10
CA ASN A 61 9.49 -11.64 1.77
C ASN A 61 9.76 -12.18 0.35
N LYS A 62 8.79 -12.09 -0.57
CA LYS A 62 8.95 -12.58 -1.94
C LYS A 62 9.18 -11.43 -2.91
N ASN A 63 9.33 -11.77 -4.15
CA ASN A 63 9.49 -10.94 -5.35
C ASN A 63 9.96 -9.49 -5.10
N GLU A 64 9.05 -8.59 -4.72
CA GLU A 64 9.34 -7.16 -4.55
C GLU A 64 9.95 -6.81 -3.19
N ALA A 65 9.85 -7.66 -2.17
CA ALA A 65 10.27 -7.32 -0.81
C ALA A 65 11.79 -7.20 -0.70
N ILE A 66 12.31 -5.98 -0.66
CA ILE A 66 13.74 -5.69 -0.44
C ILE A 66 13.99 -5.55 1.06
N LEU A 67 13.20 -4.71 1.74
CA LEU A 67 13.26 -4.54 3.19
C LEU A 67 11.85 -4.49 3.74
N SER A 68 11.56 -5.35 4.72
CA SER A 68 10.24 -5.43 5.35
C SER A 68 10.35 -5.59 6.86
N ILE A 69 9.45 -4.93 7.59
CA ILE A 69 9.20 -5.20 8.99
C ILE A 69 8.41 -6.50 9.06
N GLN A 70 8.90 -7.45 9.86
CA GLN A 70 8.28 -8.75 10.00
C GLN A 70 7.21 -8.72 11.08
N PHE A 71 6.03 -9.25 10.78
CA PHE A 71 4.94 -9.45 11.72
C PHE A 71 4.63 -10.94 11.87
N SER A 72 4.15 -11.32 13.06
CA SER A 72 3.78 -12.70 13.37
C SER A 72 2.56 -12.72 14.28
N THR A 73 1.73 -13.74 14.12
CA THR A 73 0.61 -14.07 15.02
C THR A 73 0.86 -15.36 15.80
N ALA A 74 2.08 -15.92 15.72
CA ALA A 74 2.37 -17.27 16.20
C ALA A 74 2.50 -17.41 17.71
N ASP A 75 2.66 -16.32 18.45
CA ASP A 75 2.99 -16.32 19.89
C ASP A 75 1.82 -15.87 20.80
N ASN A 76 0.60 -15.89 20.31
CA ASN A 76 -0.62 -15.39 20.98
C ASN A 76 -0.56 -13.92 21.48
N ASN A 77 0.60 -13.28 21.41
CA ASN A 77 0.77 -11.85 21.59
C ASN A 77 0.85 -11.23 20.21
N ALA A 78 -0.24 -11.32 19.48
CA ALA A 78 -0.31 -10.80 18.13
C ALA A 78 0.26 -9.39 18.08
N HIS A 79 1.37 -9.25 17.39
CA HIS A 79 1.95 -7.93 17.18
C HIS A 79 0.97 -7.12 16.37
N ILE A 80 0.58 -5.97 16.92
CA ILE A 80 -0.37 -5.07 16.24
C ILE A 80 0.25 -4.65 14.92
N ASN A 81 -0.38 -5.05 13.84
CA ASN A 81 -0.09 -4.47 12.53
C ASN A 81 -0.84 -3.13 12.43
N TRP A 82 -0.12 -2.06 12.74
CA TRP A 82 -0.69 -0.71 12.73
C TRP A 82 -1.33 -0.34 11.40
N CYS A 83 -0.78 -0.81 10.29
CA CYS A 83 -1.38 -0.55 8.97
C CYS A 83 -2.76 -1.18 8.86
N ASN A 84 -2.93 -2.41 9.33
CA ASN A 84 -4.22 -3.07 9.29
C ASN A 84 -5.19 -2.40 10.28
N LEU A 85 -4.77 -2.15 11.52
CA LEU A 85 -5.60 -1.50 12.54
C LEU A 85 -6.07 -0.11 12.10
N LEU A 86 -5.16 0.74 11.64
CA LEU A 86 -5.45 2.14 11.32
C LEU A 86 -6.16 2.31 9.97
N ASN A 87 -5.99 1.35 9.05
CA ASN A 87 -6.67 1.36 7.75
C ASN A 87 -8.02 0.64 7.76
N THR A 88 -8.26 -0.25 8.73
CA THR A 88 -9.52 -0.98 8.78
C THR A 88 -10.66 -0.01 8.96
N THR A 89 -11.70 -0.18 8.16
CA THR A 89 -12.89 0.66 8.17
C THR A 89 -13.57 0.64 9.54
N TYR A 90 -14.12 1.79 9.95
CA TYR A 90 -14.67 1.95 11.30
C TYR A 90 -15.97 1.18 11.54
N SER A 91 -16.83 1.14 10.53
CA SER A 91 -18.22 0.66 10.68
C SER A 91 -18.52 -0.56 9.80
N ALA A 92 -17.54 -1.32 9.42
CA ALA A 92 -17.73 -2.47 8.51
C ALA A 92 -18.35 -3.72 9.18
N GLY A 93 -18.83 -3.61 10.41
CA GLY A 93 -19.52 -4.71 11.09
C GLY A 93 -18.69 -5.98 11.23
N ASN A 94 -17.46 -5.88 11.68
CA ASN A 94 -16.48 -6.99 11.79
C ASN A 94 -16.08 -7.65 10.47
N LEU A 95 -16.45 -7.07 9.32
CA LEU A 95 -16.12 -7.62 8.02
C LEU A 95 -14.60 -7.67 7.75
N PHE A 96 -13.88 -6.65 8.22
CA PHE A 96 -12.42 -6.54 8.10
C PHE A 96 -11.71 -6.48 9.46
N GLY A 97 -12.40 -6.88 10.52
CA GLY A 97 -12.00 -6.58 11.89
C GLY A 97 -12.46 -5.18 12.30
N THR A 98 -12.30 -4.87 13.58
CA THR A 98 -12.58 -3.52 14.11
C THR A 98 -11.34 -2.67 13.94
N GLY A 99 -11.46 -1.51 13.32
CA GLY A 99 -10.37 -0.57 13.10
C GLY A 99 -10.77 0.87 13.36
N ASP A 100 -9.80 1.75 13.26
CA ASP A 100 -9.95 3.16 13.59
C ASP A 100 -10.19 4.07 12.39
N ASP A 101 -9.96 3.57 11.16
CA ASP A 101 -10.12 4.32 9.91
C ASP A 101 -9.37 5.68 9.94
N PHE A 102 -8.12 5.67 10.46
CA PHE A 102 -7.32 6.88 10.61
C PHE A 102 -6.41 7.18 9.43
N PHE A 103 -5.98 6.17 8.68
CA PHE A 103 -5.12 6.41 7.51
C PHE A 103 -5.96 6.69 6.26
N LEU A 104 -6.81 7.67 6.36
CA LEU A 104 -7.64 8.10 5.22
C LEU A 104 -6.79 8.78 4.15
N GLY A 105 -7.09 8.46 2.90
CA GLY A 105 -6.54 9.19 1.76
C GLY A 105 -7.09 10.61 1.72
N SER A 106 -6.21 11.59 1.55
CA SER A 106 -6.65 12.96 1.31
C SER A 106 -7.26 13.12 -0.08
N GLN A 107 -8.13 14.12 -0.24
CA GLN A 107 -8.65 14.47 -1.57
C GLN A 107 -7.52 14.79 -2.56
N ASN A 108 -6.45 15.45 -2.10
CA ASN A 108 -5.30 15.77 -2.96
C ASN A 108 -4.58 14.49 -3.42
N LEU A 109 -4.44 13.49 -2.56
CA LEU A 109 -3.90 12.19 -2.96
C LEU A 109 -4.76 11.57 -4.05
N VAL A 110 -6.08 11.53 -3.85
CA VAL A 110 -7.01 10.92 -4.79
C VAL A 110 -7.01 11.67 -6.13
N ASP A 111 -7.01 12.99 -6.10
CA ASP A 111 -6.95 13.83 -7.31
C ASP A 111 -5.62 13.66 -8.07
N ALA A 112 -4.52 13.32 -7.39
CA ALA A 112 -3.23 13.06 -8.03
C ALA A 112 -3.22 11.79 -8.91
N PHE A 113 -4.21 10.93 -8.78
CA PHE A 113 -4.39 9.77 -9.66
C PHE A 113 -5.14 10.08 -10.96
N ARG A 114 -5.59 11.32 -11.17
CA ARG A 114 -6.23 11.69 -12.45
C ARG A 114 -5.24 11.59 -13.59
N THR A 115 -5.73 11.12 -14.73
CA THR A 115 -4.95 11.00 -15.96
C THR A 115 -5.67 11.66 -17.13
N ASP A 116 -4.90 12.04 -18.13
CA ASP A 116 -5.44 12.43 -19.44
C ASP A 116 -5.99 11.21 -20.20
N ASP A 117 -6.46 11.43 -21.42
CA ASP A 117 -7.01 10.37 -22.28
C ASP A 117 -5.95 9.37 -22.76
N ASN A 118 -4.67 9.70 -22.63
CA ASN A 118 -3.55 8.80 -22.92
C ASN A 118 -3.07 8.03 -21.67
N GLY A 119 -3.67 8.26 -20.52
CA GLY A 119 -3.29 7.64 -19.25
C GLY A 119 -2.09 8.31 -18.56
N LEU A 120 -1.68 9.51 -19.00
CA LEU A 120 -0.57 10.24 -18.39
C LEU A 120 -1.05 11.11 -17.22
N PRO A 121 -0.29 11.18 -16.12
CA PRO A 121 -0.66 12.01 -14.97
C PRO A 121 -0.53 13.49 -15.30
N TYR A 122 -1.36 14.33 -14.69
CA TYR A 122 -1.23 15.78 -14.75
C TYR A 122 -0.07 16.22 -13.84
N LEU A 123 1.11 16.43 -14.42
CA LEU A 123 2.30 16.86 -13.68
C LEU A 123 2.20 18.32 -13.23
N ASP A 124 1.52 19.16 -14.01
CA ASP A 124 1.18 20.53 -13.65
C ASP A 124 -0.26 20.58 -13.13
N PRO A 125 -0.47 20.89 -11.84
CA PRO A 125 -1.82 20.97 -11.27
C PRO A 125 -2.74 21.97 -11.99
N SER A 126 -2.19 22.99 -12.67
CA SER A 126 -2.97 23.98 -13.41
C SER A 126 -3.62 23.41 -14.67
N THR A 127 -3.08 22.32 -15.21
CA THR A 127 -3.62 21.62 -16.38
C THR A 127 -4.61 20.53 -16.04
N ALA A 128 -4.73 20.18 -14.76
CA ALA A 128 -5.66 19.17 -14.28
C ALA A 128 -7.12 19.70 -14.37
N PRO A 129 -8.10 18.80 -14.63
CA PRO A 129 -9.51 19.17 -14.59
C PRO A 129 -9.89 19.83 -13.26
N ALA A 130 -10.82 20.79 -13.30
CA ALA A 130 -11.34 21.45 -12.10
C ALA A 130 -12.14 20.47 -11.22
N ASP A 131 -12.77 19.48 -11.85
CA ASP A 131 -13.57 18.48 -11.15
C ASP A 131 -12.69 17.56 -10.30
N ARG A 132 -13.06 17.43 -9.05
CA ARG A 132 -12.40 16.52 -8.11
C ARG A 132 -12.91 15.10 -8.25
N VAL A 133 -12.02 14.15 -8.00
CA VAL A 133 -12.43 12.75 -7.94
C VAL A 133 -13.42 12.55 -6.78
N SER A 134 -14.55 11.95 -7.10
CA SER A 134 -15.66 11.66 -6.18
C SER A 134 -16.36 10.38 -6.64
N ALA A 135 -17.40 9.96 -5.94
CA ALA A 135 -18.26 8.85 -6.38
C ALA A 135 -18.89 9.08 -7.76
N SER A 136 -19.12 10.35 -8.15
CA SER A 136 -19.70 10.72 -9.43
C SER A 136 -18.68 11.10 -10.50
N TYR A 137 -17.39 11.11 -10.21
CA TYR A 137 -16.33 11.45 -11.16
C TYR A 137 -16.33 10.51 -12.37
N LYS A 138 -16.32 11.08 -13.58
CA LYS A 138 -16.38 10.35 -14.84
C LYS A 138 -15.10 10.44 -15.69
N GLY A 139 -14.14 11.24 -15.23
CA GLY A 139 -12.84 11.35 -15.90
C GLY A 139 -11.95 10.13 -15.65
N ASN A 140 -10.82 10.11 -16.36
CA ASN A 140 -9.86 9.01 -16.24
C ASN A 140 -9.05 9.11 -14.96
N VAL A 141 -8.75 7.94 -14.38
CA VAL A 141 -7.86 7.80 -13.24
C VAL A 141 -6.92 6.62 -13.45
N ASP A 142 -5.73 6.71 -12.89
CA ASP A 142 -4.82 5.57 -12.79
C ASP A 142 -5.51 4.44 -11.99
N PRO A 143 -5.57 3.21 -12.49
CA PRO A 143 -6.25 2.10 -11.82
C PRO A 143 -5.68 1.77 -10.42
N ARG A 144 -4.45 2.20 -10.13
CA ARG A 144 -3.85 2.07 -8.79
C ARG A 144 -4.59 2.86 -7.71
N LEU A 145 -5.43 3.83 -8.09
CA LEU A 145 -6.31 4.54 -7.16
C LEU A 145 -7.19 3.56 -6.39
N ASP A 146 -7.89 2.68 -7.10
CA ASP A 146 -8.83 1.72 -6.48
C ASP A 146 -8.13 0.58 -5.73
N PHE A 147 -6.81 0.45 -5.88
CA PHE A 147 -5.96 -0.40 -5.04
C PHE A 147 -5.39 0.34 -3.83
N THR A 148 -5.45 1.66 -3.81
CA THR A 148 -4.89 2.49 -2.76
C THR A 148 -5.93 2.89 -1.72
N VAL A 149 -7.12 3.32 -2.18
CA VAL A 149 -8.21 3.77 -1.32
C VAL A 149 -9.56 3.19 -1.72
N GLY A 150 -10.48 3.14 -0.76
CA GLY A 150 -11.89 2.90 -1.01
C GLY A 150 -12.57 4.16 -1.55
N ARG A 151 -13.37 4.02 -2.60
CA ARG A 151 -14.25 5.06 -3.12
C ARG A 151 -15.69 4.57 -3.06
N ILE A 152 -16.62 5.40 -2.61
CA ILE A 152 -18.04 5.02 -2.50
C ILE A 152 -18.56 4.50 -3.84
N GLY A 153 -19.21 3.33 -3.81
CA GLY A 153 -19.73 2.65 -5.00
C GLY A 153 -18.71 1.82 -5.77
N MET A 154 -17.44 1.77 -5.32
CA MET A 154 -16.40 0.99 -5.97
C MET A 154 -16.06 -0.29 -5.19
N PRO A 155 -15.52 -1.33 -5.85
CA PRO A 155 -15.16 -2.56 -5.17
C PRO A 155 -14.12 -2.35 -4.07
N PHE A 156 -14.37 -2.93 -2.91
CA PHE A 156 -13.48 -2.93 -1.75
C PHE A 156 -13.43 -4.35 -1.17
N ARG A 157 -12.37 -5.08 -1.50
CA ARG A 157 -12.12 -6.46 -1.02
C ARG A 157 -13.35 -7.38 -1.11
N GLY A 158 -13.95 -7.43 -2.30
CA GLY A 158 -15.11 -8.28 -2.59
C GLY A 158 -16.48 -7.69 -2.21
N HIS A 159 -16.51 -6.49 -1.68
CA HIS A 159 -17.73 -5.78 -1.30
C HIS A 159 -17.78 -4.41 -1.99
N GLU A 160 -18.95 -3.79 -2.02
CA GLU A 160 -19.08 -2.39 -2.43
C GLU A 160 -18.77 -1.47 -1.26
N TYR A 161 -17.86 -0.52 -1.46
CA TYR A 161 -17.53 0.47 -0.44
C TYR A 161 -18.66 1.50 -0.28
N THR A 162 -19.09 1.72 0.95
CA THR A 162 -20.22 2.60 1.26
C THR A 162 -19.83 3.73 2.21
N ALA A 163 -20.60 4.82 2.18
CA ALA A 163 -20.42 5.95 3.09
C ALA A 163 -20.55 5.58 4.58
N GLN A 164 -21.25 4.48 4.88
CA GLN A 164 -21.42 3.99 6.26
C GLN A 164 -20.11 3.43 6.84
N TRP A 165 -19.15 3.07 6.00
CA TRP A 165 -17.84 2.57 6.44
C TRP A 165 -16.88 3.67 6.84
N CYS A 166 -17.19 4.92 6.51
CA CYS A 166 -16.35 6.07 6.83
C CYS A 166 -16.60 6.50 8.29
N ARG A 167 -15.50 6.72 9.03
CA ARG A 167 -15.58 7.33 10.36
C ARG A 167 -15.83 8.83 10.22
N ALA A 168 -17.05 9.27 10.48
CA ALA A 168 -17.42 10.69 10.41
C ALA A 168 -16.95 11.37 9.08
N LYS A 169 -17.49 10.89 7.96
CA LYS A 169 -17.15 11.35 6.59
C LYS A 169 -17.05 12.88 6.45
N ALA A 170 -17.96 13.63 7.06
CA ALA A 170 -17.96 15.09 6.97
C ALA A 170 -16.74 15.76 7.62
N LEU A 171 -16.09 15.06 8.56
CA LEU A 171 -14.98 15.59 9.33
C LEU A 171 -13.63 15.06 8.79
N TYR A 172 -13.54 13.77 8.48
CA TYR A 172 -12.29 13.10 8.17
C TYR A 172 -12.14 12.71 6.70
N GLY A 173 -13.21 12.80 5.90
CA GLY A 173 -13.21 12.38 4.49
C GLY A 173 -13.80 10.98 4.29
N GLU A 174 -13.69 10.48 3.07
CA GLU A 174 -14.39 9.27 2.63
C GLU A 174 -13.48 8.19 2.01
N TYR A 175 -12.18 8.36 2.02
CA TYR A 175 -11.25 7.50 1.30
C TYR A 175 -10.47 6.60 2.26
N SER A 176 -11.09 5.53 2.77
CA SER A 176 -10.41 4.58 3.64
C SER A 176 -9.25 3.89 2.93
N GLY A 177 -8.13 3.72 3.64
CA GLY A 177 -6.95 3.06 3.08
C GLY A 177 -7.19 1.59 2.76
N LYS A 178 -6.65 1.11 1.63
CA LYS A 178 -6.69 -0.30 1.24
C LYS A 178 -5.37 -1.02 1.45
N LYS A 179 -4.26 -0.29 1.45
CA LYS A 179 -2.92 -0.87 1.59
C LYS A 179 -2.70 -1.36 3.02
N GLY A 180 -2.09 -2.53 3.15
CA GLY A 180 -1.81 -3.14 4.45
C GLY A 180 -3.00 -3.88 5.07
N LEU A 181 -4.17 -3.87 4.44
CA LEU A 181 -5.29 -4.72 4.84
C LEU A 181 -5.11 -6.13 4.27
N ILE A 182 -5.33 -7.12 5.10
CA ILE A 182 -5.41 -8.52 4.65
C ILE A 182 -6.83 -8.85 4.18
N ASP A 183 -6.95 -9.96 3.46
CA ASP A 183 -8.25 -10.46 3.05
C ASP A 183 -9.08 -10.83 4.28
N PRO A 184 -10.36 -10.44 4.37
CA PRO A 184 -11.24 -10.79 5.49
C PRO A 184 -11.38 -12.29 5.72
N SER A 185 -11.24 -13.10 4.67
CA SER A 185 -11.30 -14.55 4.74
C SER A 185 -9.96 -15.20 5.13
N SER A 186 -8.90 -14.42 5.30
CA SER A 186 -7.59 -14.96 5.68
C SER A 186 -7.64 -15.60 7.07
N PRO A 187 -7.10 -16.82 7.25
CA PRO A 187 -6.99 -17.43 8.56
C PRO A 187 -6.08 -16.65 9.53
N ASP A 188 -5.26 -15.75 9.00
CA ASP A 188 -4.39 -14.89 9.81
C ASP A 188 -5.09 -13.59 10.27
N MET A 189 -6.35 -13.39 9.91
CA MET A 189 -7.13 -12.23 10.37
C MET A 189 -7.50 -12.39 11.84
N VAL A 190 -7.00 -11.52 12.68
CA VAL A 190 -7.45 -11.42 14.09
C VAL A 190 -8.54 -10.37 14.18
N VAL A 191 -9.78 -10.83 14.37
CA VAL A 191 -10.97 -9.96 14.41
C VAL A 191 -11.17 -9.33 15.79
N GLY A 192 -10.76 -9.98 16.86
CA GLY A 192 -10.85 -9.48 18.24
C GLY A 192 -9.68 -8.59 18.64
N PHE A 193 -9.55 -8.36 19.95
CA PHE A 193 -8.37 -7.67 20.48
C PHE A 193 -7.14 -8.58 20.48
N PRO A 194 -5.94 -8.11 20.10
CA PRO A 194 -5.67 -6.79 19.53
C PRO A 194 -6.15 -6.69 18.07
N TRP A 195 -7.04 -5.75 17.82
CA TRP A 195 -7.71 -5.59 16.54
C TRP A 195 -6.73 -5.40 15.39
N GLY A 196 -7.04 -6.01 14.27
CA GLY A 196 -6.25 -5.86 13.05
C GLY A 196 -4.87 -6.49 13.11
N ALA A 197 -4.59 -7.33 14.10
CA ALA A 197 -3.35 -8.09 14.10
C ALA A 197 -3.31 -9.07 12.93
N SER A 198 -2.18 -9.16 12.29
CA SER A 198 -1.94 -10.10 11.19
C SER A 198 -0.45 -10.33 10.99
N SER A 199 -0.10 -11.41 10.31
CA SER A 199 1.29 -11.69 9.92
C SER A 199 1.68 -11.02 8.60
N LEU A 200 0.88 -10.09 8.06
CA LEU A 200 1.24 -9.34 6.87
C LEU A 200 2.40 -8.39 7.17
N ASN A 201 3.52 -8.60 6.49
CA ASN A 201 4.70 -7.75 6.64
C ASN A 201 4.47 -6.35 6.08
N PHE A 202 5.11 -5.37 6.70
CA PHE A 202 5.13 -4.00 6.19
C PHE A 202 6.39 -3.77 5.35
N ASN A 203 6.22 -3.57 4.04
CA ASN A 203 7.32 -3.33 3.12
C ASN A 203 7.80 -1.87 3.24
N LEU A 204 9.02 -1.67 3.73
CA LEU A 204 9.70 -0.38 3.78
C LEU A 204 10.29 0.01 2.43
N ILE A 205 10.85 -0.98 1.72
CA ILE A 205 11.42 -0.81 0.37
C ILE A 205 11.00 -2.01 -0.48
N ARG A 206 10.41 -1.72 -1.62
CA ARG A 206 10.04 -2.70 -2.64
C ARG A 206 10.86 -2.52 -3.90
N TYR A 207 10.93 -3.56 -4.72
CA TYR A 207 11.58 -3.47 -6.03
C TYR A 207 10.94 -2.39 -6.94
N ALA A 208 9.63 -2.17 -6.79
CA ALA A 208 8.92 -1.09 -7.49
C ALA A 208 9.35 0.34 -7.06
N ASP A 209 10.11 0.48 -5.98
CA ASP A 209 10.63 1.75 -5.49
C ASP A 209 12.01 2.07 -6.05
N ILE A 210 12.59 1.11 -6.82
CA ILE A 210 13.93 1.18 -7.42
C ILE A 210 13.87 1.39 -8.93
#